data_c345ea0f3cc1bc0c140a600b371298bf
#
_entry.id   c345ea0f3cc1bc0c140a600b371298bf
#
_cell.length_a   1.000
_cell.length_b   1.000
_cell.length_c   1.000
_cell.angle_alpha   90.00
_cell.angle_beta   90.00
_cell.angle_gamma   90.00
#
_symmetry.space_group_name_H-M   'P 1'
#
loop_
_entity.id
_entity.type
_entity.pdbx_description
1 polymer ?
#
loop_
_entity_poly.entity_id
_entity_poly.type
_entity_poly.pdbx_seq_one_letter_code
_entity_poly.pdbx_strand_id
1 'polypeptide(L)'
;PLAKMLHEKHPGVRLMVDNCYGEFVCEKEPSHYGADVCVGSLIKNPGGGLAPTGGYIVGTQDAIERIAYRLTAPGIGLEVGSYAASYQPFYQGLFMAPHTVAQAIKTACLAARVFEILGMTTTPAADEPRADIIQAIQMRTPERLVAFCQGIQMASPIDSMALPEPWDMPGYNDQVVMAAGTFVAGASIELSADAPMREPYTAYMQGGLTYTHGRIALQMALNRMVEQGALTLK
;
A
#
# COMPACT_ATOMS: atom_id res chain seq x y z
N PRO A 1 -12.13 -19.02 9.67
CA PRO A 1 -11.75 -19.77 10.89
C PRO A 1 -11.54 -18.84 12.09
N LEU A 2 -10.73 -17.77 11.97
CA LEU A 2 -10.41 -16.85 13.08
C LEU A 2 -11.65 -16.16 13.64
N ALA A 3 -12.48 -15.53 12.79
CA ALA A 3 -13.69 -14.84 13.21
C ALA A 3 -14.65 -15.78 13.94
N LYS A 4 -14.89 -16.98 13.39
CA LYS A 4 -15.75 -18.00 14.03
C LYS A 4 -15.23 -18.35 15.43
N MET A 5 -13.93 -18.67 15.55
CA MET A 5 -13.30 -19.00 16.82
C MET A 5 -13.41 -17.86 17.83
N LEU A 6 -13.22 -16.62 17.38
CA LEU A 6 -13.29 -15.43 18.23
C LEU A 6 -14.70 -15.23 18.77
N HIS A 7 -15.71 -15.26 17.91
CA HIS A 7 -17.12 -15.05 18.30
C HIS A 7 -17.66 -16.18 19.17
N GLU A 8 -17.21 -17.42 18.97
CA GLU A 8 -17.58 -18.55 19.83
C GLU A 8 -16.99 -18.42 21.25
N LYS A 9 -15.72 -18.01 21.35
CA LYS A 9 -15.02 -17.89 22.65
C LYS A 9 -15.28 -16.56 23.36
N HIS A 10 -15.50 -15.50 22.60
CA HIS A 10 -15.64 -14.13 23.09
C HIS A 10 -16.77 -13.40 22.36
N PRO A 11 -18.05 -13.72 22.60
CA PRO A 11 -19.19 -13.20 21.82
C PRO A 11 -19.39 -11.69 21.95
N GLY A 12 -18.76 -11.03 22.93
CA GLY A 12 -18.80 -9.56 23.09
C GLY A 12 -17.69 -8.81 22.36
N VAL A 13 -16.73 -9.51 21.76
CA VAL A 13 -15.60 -8.91 21.04
C VAL A 13 -15.98 -8.69 19.57
N ARG A 14 -15.60 -7.55 19.03
CA ARG A 14 -15.72 -7.24 17.60
C ARG A 14 -14.39 -7.44 16.89
N LEU A 15 -14.41 -8.08 15.75
CA LEU A 15 -13.25 -8.23 14.88
C LEU A 15 -13.24 -7.09 13.87
N MET A 16 -12.28 -6.18 14.00
CA MET A 16 -12.01 -5.11 13.04
C MET A 16 -10.76 -5.46 12.23
N VAL A 17 -10.84 -5.31 10.91
CA VAL A 17 -9.73 -5.53 9.98
C VAL A 17 -9.39 -4.22 9.29
N ASP A 18 -8.14 -3.77 9.43
CA ASP A 18 -7.57 -2.77 8.52
C ASP A 18 -7.22 -3.50 7.21
N ASN A 19 -7.96 -3.15 6.16
CA ASN A 19 -7.85 -3.81 4.86
C ASN A 19 -7.01 -3.02 3.86
N CYS A 20 -6.27 -2.02 4.31
CA CYS A 20 -5.42 -1.22 3.42
C CYS A 20 -4.51 -2.12 2.58
N TYR A 21 -4.52 -1.88 1.27
CA TYR A 21 -3.83 -2.62 0.21
C TYR A 21 -4.37 -4.02 -0.11
N GLY A 22 -5.35 -4.54 0.65
CA GLY A 22 -5.99 -5.84 0.37
C GLY A 22 -7.20 -5.74 -0.58
N GLU A 23 -7.83 -4.57 -0.65
CA GLU A 23 -9.06 -4.38 -1.41
C GLU A 23 -8.87 -4.71 -2.89
N PHE A 24 -9.84 -5.42 -3.45
CA PHE A 24 -9.88 -5.87 -4.87
C PHE A 24 -8.73 -6.81 -5.30
N VAL A 25 -7.92 -7.31 -4.36
CA VAL A 25 -6.86 -8.30 -4.66
C VAL A 25 -7.43 -9.71 -4.71
N CYS A 26 -8.33 -10.04 -3.79
CA CYS A 26 -9.01 -11.32 -3.72
C CYS A 26 -10.49 -11.19 -4.11
N GLU A 27 -11.11 -12.32 -4.48
CA GLU A 27 -12.55 -12.38 -4.80
C GLU A 27 -13.45 -11.99 -3.62
N LYS A 28 -12.99 -12.24 -2.40
CA LYS A 28 -13.75 -12.00 -1.17
C LYS A 28 -12.97 -11.13 -0.21
N GLU A 29 -13.64 -10.13 0.29
CA GLU A 29 -13.14 -9.21 1.31
C GLU A 29 -13.29 -9.79 2.74
N PRO A 30 -12.59 -9.26 3.75
CA PRO A 30 -12.60 -9.81 5.11
C PRO A 30 -14.01 -9.93 5.73
N SER A 31 -14.95 -9.07 5.35
CA SER A 31 -16.35 -9.15 5.78
C SER A 31 -17.02 -10.48 5.39
N HIS A 32 -16.68 -11.07 4.25
CA HIS A 32 -17.17 -12.38 3.82
C HIS A 32 -16.66 -13.52 4.71
N TYR A 33 -15.58 -13.28 5.44
CA TYR A 33 -14.97 -14.25 6.36
C TYR A 33 -15.33 -13.99 7.82
N GLY A 34 -16.27 -13.05 8.08
CA GLY A 34 -16.85 -12.79 9.39
C GLY A 34 -16.19 -11.66 10.16
N ALA A 35 -15.43 -10.76 9.52
CA ALA A 35 -15.05 -9.50 10.15
C ALA A 35 -16.29 -8.66 10.41
N ASP A 36 -16.41 -8.12 11.63
CA ASP A 36 -17.53 -7.25 12.02
C ASP A 36 -17.40 -5.87 11.40
N VAL A 37 -16.15 -5.41 11.22
CA VAL A 37 -15.81 -4.11 10.64
C VAL A 37 -14.58 -4.26 9.76
N CYS A 38 -14.61 -3.66 8.58
CA CYS A 38 -13.45 -3.44 7.73
C CYS A 38 -13.25 -1.93 7.57
N VAL A 39 -12.02 -1.48 7.70
CA VAL A 39 -11.62 -0.09 7.51
C VAL A 39 -10.50 0.00 6.49
N GLY A 40 -10.38 1.12 5.83
CA GLY A 40 -9.29 1.35 4.89
C GLY A 40 -9.25 2.79 4.40
N SER A 41 -8.26 3.09 3.60
CA SER A 41 -8.01 4.41 3.04
C SER A 41 -8.50 4.51 1.61
N LEU A 42 -9.21 5.60 1.29
CA LEU A 42 -9.67 5.88 -0.07
C LEU A 42 -8.56 6.40 -0.99
N ILE A 43 -7.40 6.83 -0.46
CA ILE A 43 -6.25 7.17 -1.30
C ILE A 43 -5.47 5.93 -1.78
N LYS A 44 -5.80 4.75 -1.24
CA LYS A 44 -5.22 3.46 -1.62
C LYS A 44 -6.08 2.75 -2.68
N ASN A 45 -6.13 1.43 -2.61
CA ASN A 45 -6.82 0.60 -3.59
C ASN A 45 -8.22 1.10 -3.98
N PRO A 46 -9.14 1.39 -3.02
CA PRO A 46 -10.51 1.74 -3.37
C PRO A 46 -10.67 3.06 -4.13
N GLY A 47 -9.71 3.96 -4.00
CA GLY A 47 -9.75 5.24 -4.71
C GLY A 47 -9.24 5.21 -6.12
N GLY A 48 -8.66 4.08 -6.59
CA GLY A 48 -8.22 3.87 -7.96
C GLY A 48 -7.24 4.91 -8.52
N GLY A 49 -6.56 5.66 -7.64
CA GLY A 49 -5.68 6.77 -7.99
C GLY A 49 -6.39 8.10 -8.27
N LEU A 50 -7.69 8.20 -8.00
CA LEU A 50 -8.50 9.40 -8.26
C LEU A 50 -9.03 10.05 -6.97
N ALA A 51 -9.25 9.29 -5.91
CA ALA A 51 -9.74 9.83 -4.64
C ALA A 51 -8.63 10.65 -3.96
N PRO A 52 -8.89 11.94 -3.66
CA PRO A 52 -7.84 12.85 -3.15
C PRO A 52 -7.57 12.68 -1.65
N THR A 53 -8.45 12.02 -0.92
CA THR A 53 -8.40 11.90 0.55
C THR A 53 -9.40 10.87 1.04
N GLY A 54 -9.50 10.68 2.34
CA GLY A 54 -10.59 9.97 2.99
C GLY A 54 -10.29 8.53 3.33
N GLY A 55 -11.22 7.95 4.07
CA GLY A 55 -11.25 6.55 4.44
C GLY A 55 -12.65 5.99 4.32
N TYR A 56 -12.78 4.69 4.43
CA TYR A 56 -14.05 4.00 4.47
C TYR A 56 -14.16 3.11 5.71
N ILE A 57 -15.37 2.89 6.14
CA ILE A 57 -15.71 1.93 7.18
C ILE A 57 -16.94 1.16 6.68
N VAL A 58 -16.85 -0.15 6.61
CA VAL A 58 -17.96 -1.06 6.29
C VAL A 58 -18.05 -2.14 7.34
N GLY A 59 -19.25 -2.58 7.68
CA GLY A 59 -19.43 -3.59 8.72
C GLY A 59 -20.88 -3.89 9.04
N THR A 60 -21.09 -4.56 10.17
CA THR A 60 -22.44 -4.85 10.69
C THR A 60 -23.17 -3.57 11.06
N GLN A 61 -24.49 -3.57 10.98
CA GLN A 61 -25.34 -2.42 11.31
C GLN A 61 -25.03 -1.86 12.70
N ASP A 62 -24.98 -2.72 13.73
CA ASP A 62 -24.66 -2.32 15.12
C ASP A 62 -23.27 -1.65 15.23
N ALA A 63 -22.27 -2.18 14.53
CA ALA A 63 -20.93 -1.60 14.56
C ALA A 63 -20.90 -0.21 13.90
N ILE A 64 -21.51 -0.08 12.73
CA ILE A 64 -21.54 1.19 11.97
C ILE A 64 -22.31 2.27 12.74
N GLU A 65 -23.45 1.95 13.35
CA GLU A 65 -24.21 2.91 14.17
C GLU A 65 -23.37 3.46 15.34
N ARG A 66 -22.67 2.58 16.05
CA ARG A 66 -21.79 3.00 17.18
C ARG A 66 -20.62 3.85 16.71
N ILE A 67 -20.00 3.50 15.59
CA ILE A 67 -18.87 4.23 15.02
C ILE A 67 -19.32 5.62 14.54
N ALA A 68 -20.46 5.73 13.90
CA ALA A 68 -21.00 6.98 13.38
C ALA A 68 -21.10 8.09 14.43
N TYR A 69 -21.51 7.75 15.65
CA TYR A 69 -21.59 8.71 16.77
C TYR A 69 -20.23 9.17 17.30
N ARG A 70 -19.15 8.48 16.96
CA ARG A 70 -17.77 8.85 17.38
C ARG A 70 -16.97 9.46 16.24
N LEU A 71 -17.30 9.16 14.99
CA LEU A 71 -16.57 9.62 13.81
C LEU A 71 -16.78 11.11 13.52
N THR A 72 -17.98 11.61 13.81
CA THR A 72 -18.39 13.00 13.62
C THR A 72 -18.52 13.72 14.98
N ALA A 73 -19.06 14.93 14.98
CA ALA A 73 -19.33 15.65 16.24
C ALA A 73 -20.42 14.92 17.06
N PRO A 74 -20.36 14.98 18.41
CA PRO A 74 -21.34 14.32 19.28
C PRO A 74 -22.79 14.70 18.93
N GLY A 75 -23.64 13.69 18.79
CA GLY A 75 -25.07 13.84 18.49
C GLY A 75 -25.44 14.07 17.02
N ILE A 76 -24.45 14.22 16.12
CA ILE A 76 -24.72 14.45 14.68
C ILE A 76 -24.82 13.13 13.91
N GLY A 77 -23.97 12.14 14.23
CA GLY A 77 -23.96 10.87 13.51
C GLY A 77 -23.64 11.04 12.03
N LEU A 78 -24.49 10.50 11.16
CA LEU A 78 -24.30 10.50 9.69
C LEU A 78 -25.03 11.65 8.98
N GLU A 79 -25.72 12.54 9.67
CA GLU A 79 -26.65 13.51 9.06
C GLU A 79 -25.96 14.53 8.14
N VAL A 80 -24.74 14.95 8.47
CA VAL A 80 -24.03 16.02 7.73
C VAL A 80 -23.12 15.51 6.62
N GLY A 81 -22.94 14.22 6.48
CA GLY A 81 -21.98 13.64 5.54
C GLY A 81 -20.54 13.84 5.98
N SER A 82 -19.59 13.35 5.20
CA SER A 82 -18.17 13.27 5.56
C SER A 82 -17.26 14.16 4.70
N TYR A 83 -17.79 14.82 3.67
CA TYR A 83 -16.98 15.57 2.71
C TYR A 83 -17.74 16.73 2.08
N ALA A 84 -17.14 17.91 2.03
CA ALA A 84 -17.79 19.15 1.59
C ALA A 84 -17.65 19.45 0.10
N ALA A 85 -16.83 18.68 -0.65
CA ALA A 85 -16.61 18.89 -2.07
C ALA A 85 -17.27 17.78 -2.93
N SER A 86 -16.91 17.68 -4.20
CA SER A 86 -17.49 16.69 -5.13
C SER A 86 -17.10 15.26 -4.74
N TYR A 87 -18.08 14.37 -4.71
CA TYR A 87 -17.87 12.93 -4.54
C TYR A 87 -17.48 12.21 -5.84
N GLN A 88 -17.49 12.90 -6.99
CA GLN A 88 -17.16 12.30 -8.29
C GLN A 88 -15.81 11.54 -8.30
N PRO A 89 -14.69 12.09 -7.80
CA PRO A 89 -13.42 11.36 -7.80
C PRO A 89 -13.45 10.06 -7.00
N PHE A 90 -14.25 10.01 -5.94
CA PHE A 90 -14.41 8.81 -5.11
C PHE A 90 -15.17 7.71 -5.85
N TYR A 91 -16.31 8.04 -6.46
CA TYR A 91 -17.10 7.06 -7.21
C TYR A 91 -16.39 6.61 -8.49
N GLN A 92 -15.77 7.54 -9.21
CA GLN A 92 -14.98 7.20 -10.38
C GLN A 92 -13.75 6.38 -10.01
N GLY A 93 -13.09 6.73 -8.91
CA GLY A 93 -11.97 5.97 -8.36
C GLY A 93 -12.37 4.55 -7.99
N LEU A 94 -13.49 4.37 -7.29
CA LEU A 94 -14.02 3.05 -6.95
C LEU A 94 -14.34 2.21 -8.20
N PHE A 95 -14.90 2.83 -9.23
CA PHE A 95 -15.14 2.16 -10.50
C PHE A 95 -13.83 1.71 -11.18
N MET A 96 -12.79 2.54 -11.11
CA MET A 96 -11.47 2.23 -11.68
C MET A 96 -10.62 1.30 -10.81
N ALA A 97 -10.92 1.17 -9.52
CA ALA A 97 -10.09 0.48 -8.54
C ALA A 97 -9.67 -0.95 -8.93
N PRO A 98 -10.54 -1.83 -9.43
CA PRO A 98 -10.13 -3.18 -9.84
C PRO A 98 -9.08 -3.17 -10.95
N HIS A 99 -9.19 -2.24 -11.90
CA HIS A 99 -8.20 -2.08 -12.97
C HIS A 99 -6.86 -1.58 -12.41
N THR A 100 -6.88 -0.55 -11.57
CA THR A 100 -5.66 0.05 -10.99
C THR A 100 -4.95 -0.95 -10.09
N VAL A 101 -5.68 -1.68 -9.25
CA VAL A 101 -5.13 -2.75 -8.40
C VAL A 101 -4.47 -3.85 -9.24
N ALA A 102 -5.09 -4.25 -10.36
CA ALA A 102 -4.48 -5.20 -11.27
C ALA A 102 -3.15 -4.69 -11.88
N GLN A 103 -3.01 -3.37 -12.13
CA GLN A 103 -1.74 -2.79 -12.59
C GLN A 103 -0.67 -2.83 -11.48
N ALA A 104 -1.06 -2.53 -10.24
CA ALA A 104 -0.18 -2.62 -9.08
C ALA A 104 0.31 -4.06 -8.84
N ILE A 105 -0.59 -5.04 -8.91
CA ILE A 105 -0.22 -6.48 -8.78
C ILE A 105 0.76 -6.89 -9.89
N LYS A 106 0.52 -6.50 -11.14
CA LYS A 106 1.45 -6.80 -12.25
C LYS A 106 2.84 -6.20 -11.99
N THR A 107 2.89 -4.99 -11.44
CA THR A 107 4.16 -4.32 -11.08
C THR A 107 4.85 -5.08 -9.95
N ALA A 108 4.12 -5.49 -8.93
CA ALA A 108 4.65 -6.29 -7.82
C ALA A 108 5.20 -7.66 -8.29
N CYS A 109 4.46 -8.38 -9.15
CA CYS A 109 4.92 -9.66 -9.72
C CYS A 109 6.18 -9.49 -10.58
N LEU A 110 6.25 -8.41 -11.38
CA LEU A 110 7.45 -8.09 -12.16
C LEU A 110 8.64 -7.82 -11.24
N ALA A 111 8.46 -7.00 -10.19
CA ALA A 111 9.50 -6.72 -9.22
C ALA A 111 9.99 -8.00 -8.55
N ALA A 112 9.08 -8.84 -8.04
CA ALA A 112 9.45 -10.12 -7.45
C ALA A 112 10.32 -10.93 -8.41
N ARG A 113 9.86 -11.16 -9.64
CA ARG A 113 10.60 -11.97 -10.63
C ARG A 113 11.98 -11.40 -10.95
N VAL A 114 12.07 -10.10 -11.15
CA VAL A 114 13.36 -9.43 -11.45
C VAL A 114 14.35 -9.63 -10.30
N PHE A 115 13.93 -9.39 -9.06
CA PHE A 115 14.84 -9.50 -7.91
C PHE A 115 15.15 -10.96 -7.53
N GLU A 116 14.25 -11.92 -7.79
CA GLU A 116 14.56 -13.36 -7.70
C GLU A 116 15.65 -13.78 -8.69
N ILE A 117 15.58 -13.32 -9.95
CA ILE A 117 16.61 -13.57 -10.96
C ILE A 117 17.97 -13.01 -10.50
N LEU A 118 17.96 -11.88 -9.79
CA LEU A 118 19.17 -11.27 -9.22
C LEU A 118 19.63 -11.94 -7.90
N GLY A 119 18.97 -13.02 -7.48
CA GLY A 119 19.33 -13.81 -6.29
C GLY A 119 18.91 -13.19 -4.96
N MET A 120 17.94 -12.29 -4.97
CA MET A 120 17.34 -11.70 -3.76
C MET A 120 16.12 -12.50 -3.31
N THR A 121 15.82 -12.44 -2.02
CA THR A 121 14.60 -13.03 -1.46
C THR A 121 13.45 -12.05 -1.60
N THR A 122 12.32 -12.53 -2.10
CA THR A 122 11.09 -11.74 -2.24
C THR A 122 9.93 -12.40 -1.48
N THR A 123 8.99 -11.60 -1.01
CA THR A 123 7.78 -12.08 -0.33
C THR A 123 6.60 -11.17 -0.71
N PRO A 124 5.53 -11.70 -1.30
CA PRO A 124 5.41 -13.05 -1.88
C PRO A 124 6.41 -13.30 -3.02
N ALA A 125 6.67 -14.55 -3.36
CA ALA A 125 7.38 -14.89 -4.59
C ALA A 125 6.54 -14.49 -5.82
N ALA A 126 7.18 -14.42 -6.99
CA ALA A 126 6.53 -13.90 -8.20
C ALA A 126 5.28 -14.69 -8.63
N ASP A 127 5.22 -15.95 -8.30
CA ASP A 127 4.13 -16.91 -8.65
C ASP A 127 3.28 -17.34 -7.44
N GLU A 128 3.54 -16.77 -6.26
CA GLU A 128 2.72 -17.02 -5.07
C GLU A 128 1.40 -16.22 -5.10
N PRO A 129 0.32 -16.79 -4.52
CA PRO A 129 -0.92 -16.05 -4.30
C PRO A 129 -0.67 -14.79 -3.44
N ARG A 130 -1.38 -13.72 -3.74
CA ARG A 130 -1.27 -12.44 -3.04
C ARG A 130 -2.56 -12.09 -2.31
N ALA A 131 -2.42 -11.49 -1.14
CA ALA A 131 -3.52 -10.93 -0.36
C ALA A 131 -3.53 -9.39 -0.35
N ASP A 132 -2.46 -8.78 -0.86
CA ASP A 132 -2.29 -7.34 -0.99
C ASP A 132 -1.41 -7.00 -2.21
N ILE A 133 -1.13 -5.71 -2.42
CA ILE A 133 -0.30 -5.20 -3.52
C ILE A 133 1.17 -4.96 -3.12
N ILE A 134 1.55 -5.29 -1.90
CA ILE A 134 2.90 -5.03 -1.38
C ILE A 134 3.88 -6.09 -1.89
N GLN A 135 5.06 -5.66 -2.27
CA GLN A 135 6.18 -6.52 -2.59
C GLN A 135 7.35 -6.24 -1.66
N ALA A 136 7.62 -7.16 -0.75
CA ALA A 136 8.82 -7.12 0.07
C ALA A 136 10.02 -7.70 -0.72
N ILE A 137 11.16 -7.00 -0.68
CA ILE A 137 12.39 -7.38 -1.37
C ILE A 137 13.54 -7.20 -0.38
N GLN A 138 14.24 -8.28 -0.02
CA GLN A 138 15.39 -8.23 0.88
C GLN A 138 16.62 -7.75 0.14
N MET A 139 16.97 -6.48 0.31
CA MET A 139 18.15 -5.86 -0.33
C MET A 139 19.46 -6.29 0.30
N ARG A 140 19.43 -6.76 1.57
CA ARG A 140 20.55 -7.30 2.36
C ARG A 140 21.63 -6.30 2.76
N THR A 141 21.70 -5.12 2.13
CA THR A 141 22.63 -4.04 2.51
C THR A 141 21.94 -2.69 2.47
N PRO A 142 22.37 -1.73 3.33
CA PRO A 142 21.78 -0.39 3.35
C PRO A 142 21.99 0.36 2.03
N GLU A 143 23.13 0.17 1.35
CA GLU A 143 23.43 0.84 0.09
C GLU A 143 22.45 0.43 -1.01
N ARG A 144 22.12 -0.87 -1.10
CA ARG A 144 21.11 -1.36 -2.05
C ARG A 144 19.73 -0.81 -1.75
N LEU A 145 19.37 -0.77 -0.46
CA LEU A 145 18.08 -0.28 -0.01
C LEU A 145 17.88 1.19 -0.40
N VAL A 146 18.88 2.03 -0.08
CA VAL A 146 18.85 3.47 -0.41
C VAL A 146 18.84 3.68 -1.93
N ALA A 147 19.71 3.01 -2.68
CA ALA A 147 19.80 3.14 -4.14
C ALA A 147 18.48 2.71 -4.82
N PHE A 148 17.84 1.64 -4.34
CA PHE A 148 16.52 1.21 -4.82
C PHE A 148 15.46 2.30 -4.62
N CYS A 149 15.32 2.83 -3.39
CA CYS A 149 14.35 3.88 -3.09
C CYS A 149 14.62 5.15 -3.91
N GLN A 150 15.88 5.55 -4.06
CA GLN A 150 16.26 6.69 -4.91
C GLN A 150 15.83 6.47 -6.36
N GLY A 151 16.03 5.27 -6.92
CA GLY A 151 15.60 4.96 -8.27
C GLY A 151 14.08 4.95 -8.46
N ILE A 152 13.32 4.45 -7.48
CA ILE A 152 11.84 4.57 -7.48
C ILE A 152 11.41 6.03 -7.41
N GLN A 153 12.03 6.85 -6.55
CA GLN A 153 11.75 8.29 -6.45
C GLN A 153 12.02 9.02 -7.77
N MET A 154 13.13 8.74 -8.43
CA MET A 154 13.47 9.35 -9.73
C MET A 154 12.44 9.05 -10.83
N ALA A 155 11.69 7.97 -10.72
CA ALA A 155 10.61 7.60 -11.63
C ALA A 155 9.25 8.17 -11.24
N SER A 156 9.12 8.83 -10.10
CA SER A 156 7.86 9.34 -9.58
C SER A 156 7.38 10.58 -10.35
N PRO A 157 6.06 10.82 -10.42
CA PRO A 157 5.52 11.98 -11.14
C PRO A 157 5.79 13.31 -10.45
N ILE A 158 5.98 13.29 -9.12
CA ILE A 158 6.27 14.46 -8.30
C ILE A 158 7.63 14.27 -7.63
N ASP A 159 8.38 15.37 -7.48
CA ASP A 159 9.67 15.40 -6.79
C ASP A 159 10.69 14.36 -7.30
N SER A 160 10.67 14.06 -8.58
CA SER A 160 11.60 13.10 -9.21
C SER A 160 13.09 13.49 -9.08
N MET A 161 13.37 14.76 -8.82
CA MET A 161 14.73 15.29 -8.59
C MET A 161 15.19 15.13 -7.12
N ALA A 162 14.28 14.80 -6.21
CA ALA A 162 14.63 14.55 -4.82
C ALA A 162 15.37 13.22 -4.68
N LEU A 163 16.37 13.20 -3.82
CA LEU A 163 17.10 11.99 -3.45
C LEU A 163 16.74 11.64 -2.02
N PRO A 164 15.90 10.63 -1.80
CA PRO A 164 15.56 10.21 -0.45
C PRO A 164 16.78 9.65 0.27
N GLU A 165 16.91 10.04 1.53
CA GLU A 165 17.95 9.60 2.46
C GLU A 165 17.31 9.01 3.73
N PRO A 166 18.04 8.18 4.49
CA PRO A 166 17.57 7.71 5.78
C PRO A 166 17.31 8.87 6.75
N TRP A 167 16.14 8.86 7.40
CA TRP A 167 15.78 9.88 8.37
C TRP A 167 14.97 9.29 9.53
N ASP A 168 14.96 9.99 10.67
CA ASP A 168 14.23 9.57 11.85
C ASP A 168 12.74 9.90 11.67
N MET A 169 11.92 8.86 11.51
CA MET A 169 10.47 9.02 11.35
C MET A 169 9.77 8.85 12.70
N PRO A 170 8.88 9.78 13.11
CA PRO A 170 8.14 9.65 14.34
C PRO A 170 7.37 8.31 14.42
N GLY A 171 7.51 7.61 15.54
CA GLY A 171 6.86 6.31 15.78
C GLY A 171 7.65 5.09 15.30
N TYR A 172 8.81 5.27 14.69
CA TYR A 172 9.73 4.20 14.30
C TYR A 172 10.99 4.20 15.17
N ASN A 173 11.52 3.02 15.46
CA ASN A 173 12.78 2.88 16.20
C ASN A 173 14.00 2.96 15.28
N ASP A 174 13.83 2.60 14.01
CA ASP A 174 14.87 2.63 12.99
C ASP A 174 14.64 3.79 12.04
N GLN A 175 15.71 4.32 11.45
CA GLN A 175 15.58 5.25 10.33
C GLN A 175 14.86 4.60 9.17
N VAL A 176 14.17 5.39 8.37
CA VAL A 176 13.41 4.93 7.20
C VAL A 176 13.81 5.74 5.98
N VAL A 177 13.96 5.09 4.83
CA VAL A 177 14.03 5.73 3.52
C VAL A 177 12.68 5.56 2.84
N MET A 178 12.09 6.65 2.34
CA MET A 178 10.82 6.61 1.62
C MET A 178 10.95 7.19 0.22
N ALA A 179 10.47 6.44 -0.76
CA ALA A 179 10.19 6.94 -2.11
C ALA A 179 8.67 7.12 -2.23
N ALA A 180 8.20 8.34 -2.27
CA ALA A 180 6.76 8.66 -2.22
C ALA A 180 6.40 9.91 -3.06
N GLY A 181 7.01 10.06 -4.23
CA GLY A 181 6.72 11.15 -5.16
C GLY A 181 5.39 10.95 -5.89
N THR A 182 4.29 10.98 -5.16
CA THR A 182 2.92 10.69 -5.62
C THR A 182 2.09 11.97 -5.72
N PHE A 183 1.02 11.95 -6.52
CA PHE A 183 0.08 13.08 -6.62
C PHE A 183 -0.69 13.30 -5.31
N VAL A 184 -0.94 12.21 -4.57
CA VAL A 184 -1.57 12.27 -3.25
C VAL A 184 -0.48 12.06 -2.20
N ALA A 185 -0.35 13.01 -1.28
CA ALA A 185 0.65 12.93 -0.22
C ALA A 185 0.50 11.66 0.64
N GLY A 186 1.61 10.97 0.86
CA GLY A 186 1.67 9.74 1.66
C GLY A 186 1.58 8.47 0.83
N ALA A 187 1.55 7.33 1.51
CA ALA A 187 1.44 6.02 0.89
C ALA A 187 0.02 5.81 0.30
N SER A 188 -0.07 5.75 -1.01
CA SER A 188 -1.31 5.62 -1.80
C SER A 188 -1.28 4.40 -2.71
N ILE A 189 -2.25 4.25 -3.62
CA ILE A 189 -2.21 3.25 -4.70
C ILE A 189 -1.14 3.55 -5.75
N GLU A 190 -0.54 4.72 -5.73
CA GLU A 190 0.55 5.11 -6.61
C GLU A 190 1.84 4.40 -6.21
N LEU A 191 2.79 4.31 -7.13
CA LEU A 191 4.04 3.59 -6.87
C LEU A 191 4.87 4.30 -5.80
N SER A 192 5.21 3.58 -4.76
CA SER A 192 6.04 4.03 -3.64
C SER A 192 6.84 2.88 -3.05
N ALA A 193 7.82 3.20 -2.21
CA ALA A 193 8.59 2.22 -1.46
C ALA A 193 8.93 2.75 -0.07
N ASP A 194 8.71 1.92 0.94
CA ASP A 194 9.08 2.17 2.33
C ASP A 194 10.22 1.21 2.71
N ALA A 195 11.26 1.71 3.36
CA ALA A 195 12.47 0.96 3.56
C ALA A 195 13.11 1.26 4.94
N PRO A 196 12.77 0.47 5.99
CA PRO A 196 13.41 0.62 7.30
C PRO A 196 14.88 0.20 7.24
N MET A 197 15.74 1.01 7.84
CA MET A 197 17.21 0.83 7.87
C MET A 197 17.63 -0.21 8.91
N ARG A 198 17.09 -1.42 8.81
CA ARG A 198 17.41 -2.55 9.68
C ARG A 198 17.56 -3.84 8.87
N GLU A 199 18.39 -4.77 9.35
CA GLU A 199 18.52 -6.07 8.72
C GLU A 199 17.17 -6.83 8.64
N PRO A 200 16.91 -7.52 7.53
CA PRO A 200 17.76 -7.75 6.36
C PRO A 200 17.66 -6.66 5.27
N TYR A 201 17.37 -5.41 5.63
CA TYR A 201 17.21 -4.25 4.73
C TYR A 201 16.17 -4.51 3.65
N THR A 202 14.92 -4.66 4.10
CA THR A 202 13.79 -4.97 3.23
C THR A 202 13.14 -3.71 2.68
N ALA A 203 13.05 -3.60 1.36
CA ALA A 203 12.21 -2.62 0.70
C ALA A 203 10.79 -3.17 0.59
N TYR A 204 9.80 -2.38 1.00
CA TYR A 204 8.37 -2.64 0.81
C TYR A 204 7.87 -1.74 -0.32
N MET A 205 7.85 -2.28 -1.54
CA MET A 205 7.34 -1.59 -2.71
C MET A 205 5.84 -1.87 -2.87
N GLN A 206 5.08 -0.86 -3.22
CA GLN A 206 3.63 -0.98 -3.38
C GLN A 206 3.10 -0.06 -4.48
N GLY A 207 1.95 -0.42 -5.04
CA GLY A 207 1.21 0.43 -5.94
C GLY A 207 1.73 0.48 -7.37
N GLY A 208 1.19 1.46 -8.07
CA GLY A 208 1.46 1.72 -9.49
C GLY A 208 0.17 1.86 -10.29
N LEU A 209 -0.15 3.07 -10.72
CA LEU A 209 -1.38 3.36 -11.47
C LEU A 209 -1.39 2.67 -12.83
N THR A 210 -0.23 2.46 -13.42
CA THR A 210 -0.07 1.74 -14.68
C THR A 210 1.14 0.81 -14.62
N TYR A 211 1.01 -0.37 -15.18
CA TYR A 211 2.11 -1.34 -15.29
C TYR A 211 3.30 -0.78 -16.10
N THR A 212 3.02 0.01 -17.13
CA THR A 212 4.08 0.63 -17.96
C THR A 212 4.97 1.56 -17.13
N HIS A 213 4.36 2.40 -16.27
CA HIS A 213 5.11 3.24 -15.34
C HIS A 213 5.91 2.38 -14.34
N GLY A 214 5.28 1.38 -13.72
CA GLY A 214 5.97 0.47 -12.79
C GLY A 214 7.18 -0.23 -13.41
N ARG A 215 7.06 -0.67 -14.67
CA ARG A 215 8.19 -1.28 -15.40
C ARG A 215 9.35 -0.31 -15.62
N ILE A 216 9.05 0.94 -16.01
CA ILE A 216 10.08 1.98 -16.17
C ILE A 216 10.74 2.30 -14.84
N ALA A 217 9.94 2.43 -13.77
CA ALA A 217 10.46 2.72 -12.43
C ALA A 217 11.40 1.63 -11.91
N LEU A 218 11.07 0.36 -12.12
CA LEU A 218 11.95 -0.76 -11.78
C LEU A 218 13.26 -0.73 -12.59
N GLN A 219 13.20 -0.38 -13.88
CA GLN A 219 14.41 -0.20 -14.68
C GLN A 219 15.27 0.94 -14.15
N MET A 220 14.68 2.08 -13.77
CA MET A 220 15.40 3.20 -13.19
C MET A 220 16.01 2.83 -11.83
N ALA A 221 15.28 2.07 -11.00
CA ALA A 221 15.80 1.56 -9.74
C ALA A 221 17.02 0.65 -9.93
N LEU A 222 16.97 -0.28 -10.88
CA LEU A 222 18.11 -1.13 -11.21
C LEU A 222 19.31 -0.33 -11.74
N ASN A 223 19.06 0.62 -12.64
CA ASN A 223 20.11 1.49 -13.15
C ASN A 223 20.77 2.27 -12.02
N ARG A 224 20.00 2.85 -11.11
CA ARG A 224 20.51 3.57 -9.96
C ARG A 224 21.34 2.69 -9.04
N MET A 225 20.91 1.46 -8.79
CA MET A 225 21.69 0.49 -8.00
C MET A 225 23.02 0.13 -8.66
N VAL A 226 23.06 0.01 -9.99
CA VAL A 226 24.29 -0.25 -10.74
C VAL A 226 25.21 0.96 -10.73
N GLU A 227 24.71 2.17 -11.00
CA GLU A 227 25.46 3.43 -10.98
C GLU A 227 26.15 3.69 -9.63
N GLN A 228 25.48 3.31 -8.54
CA GLN A 228 26.00 3.43 -7.18
C GLN A 228 26.95 2.29 -6.78
N GLY A 229 27.19 1.32 -7.65
CA GLY A 229 28.00 0.15 -7.34
C GLY A 229 27.36 -0.82 -6.33
N ALA A 230 26.07 -0.61 -6.00
CA ALA A 230 25.32 -1.46 -5.07
C ALA A 230 24.86 -2.79 -5.71
N LEU A 231 24.79 -2.85 -7.05
CA LEU A 231 24.44 -4.04 -7.82
C LEU A 231 25.38 -4.21 -9.01
N THR A 232 25.84 -5.44 -9.22
CA THR A 232 26.60 -5.83 -10.43
C THR A 232 25.76 -6.81 -11.23
N LEU A 233 25.44 -6.45 -12.47
CA LEU A 233 24.80 -7.37 -13.41
C LEU A 233 25.89 -8.27 -14.02
N LYS A 234 25.66 -9.57 -13.95
CA LYS A 234 26.55 -10.58 -14.56
C LYS A 234 26.10 -10.92 -15.96
#